data_0b4fc05461bc0ca86ec307a87662ac45
#
_entry.id   0b4fc05461bc0ca86ec307a87662ac45
#
_cell.length_a   1.000
_cell.length_b   1.000
_cell.length_c   1.000
_cell.angle_alpha   90.00
_cell.angle_beta   90.00
_cell.angle_gamma   90.00
#
_symmetry.space_group_name_H-M   'P 1'
#
loop_
_entity.id
_entity.type
_entity.pdbx_description
1 polymer ?
#
loop_
_entity_poly.entity_id
_entity_poly.type
_entity_poly.pdbx_seq_one_letter_code
_entity_poly.pdbx_strand_id
1 'polypeptide(L)'
;MVQARDSKWVLREPSDPEKVDRLATEVGIDKVLADLLIKRGVETFAQARSFFRPSLDNLHDPFLMKDMDVAVERLHRAVVSGESILVYGDYDVDGTTAVALLYSFVRRFTDKVDFYIPDRYDEGYGVSFKGIDYAVESGAGLIVTLDCGIKAIDKVEYAASKGIDMIICDHHLPEDSLPAAVAVLDPKREDCHYPFDDLSGCGVGFKLVQAYSARYGVPFETLVPLLDLLVVSIASDLVSMVGENRILAHFGLKQLNENPCTGLQAMINLSSLEPGHVSIDDIVFKIGPRINAAGRMETGRLAVELLTSRSLSEAMQIGEKINESNNERKNIDREITQEALDMVQTGNCLCNGSAMIVYNPEWNKGVVGIVASRLVEAYYKPTVVLTKSNGFVSGSARSISGFDLYGAIESCADLLENFGGHVYAAGLTLREENLPEFARRMDEYISAKIETEMMTPVIEVDSKLNFACITPKFFRILKQFQPFGPGNHNPVFLTENVYDAGTGRKVGAGGVHMKLDLIQEDQPYHQISSIAFNMAEHYDHIKEGNPFDICYSIVENYYRGNSSIQLRIKDLREREDICGI
;
A
#
# COMPACT_ATOMS: atom_id res chain seq x y z
N MET A 1 7.69 -27.85 -3.60
CA MET A 1 8.56 -26.66 -3.68
C MET A 1 8.23 -25.98 -5.00
N VAL A 2 7.75 -24.74 -4.96
CA VAL A 2 7.57 -23.94 -6.17
C VAL A 2 8.98 -23.61 -6.67
N GLN A 3 9.30 -23.98 -7.91
CA GLN A 3 10.59 -23.64 -8.52
C GLN A 3 10.75 -22.12 -8.51
N ALA A 4 11.87 -21.62 -7.99
CA ALA A 4 12.24 -20.21 -8.15
C ALA A 4 12.28 -19.95 -9.66
N ARG A 5 11.52 -18.94 -10.13
CA ARG A 5 11.54 -18.55 -11.54
C ARG A 5 12.67 -17.56 -11.72
N ASP A 6 13.47 -17.76 -12.75
CA ASP A 6 14.48 -16.79 -13.15
C ASP A 6 13.81 -15.47 -13.51
N SER A 7 14.09 -14.43 -12.72
CA SER A 7 13.62 -13.09 -13.01
C SER A 7 14.47 -12.47 -14.12
N LYS A 8 13.86 -11.70 -15.01
CA LYS A 8 14.59 -10.90 -16.00
C LYS A 8 15.08 -9.61 -15.34
N TRP A 9 16.38 -9.40 -15.29
CA TRP A 9 16.95 -8.13 -14.82
C TRP A 9 17.03 -7.14 -15.97
N VAL A 10 16.41 -5.99 -15.80
CA VAL A 10 16.39 -4.93 -16.80
C VAL A 10 17.07 -3.69 -16.21
N LEU A 11 18.24 -3.37 -16.70
CA LEU A 11 18.92 -2.14 -16.32
C LEU A 11 18.21 -0.96 -16.96
N ARG A 12 17.77 -0.01 -16.14
CA ARG A 12 17.22 1.26 -16.61
C ARG A 12 18.30 2.05 -17.35
N GLU A 13 17.94 2.64 -18.46
CA GLU A 13 18.86 3.50 -19.19
C GLU A 13 19.36 4.64 -18.28
N PRO A 14 20.68 4.94 -18.32
CA PRO A 14 21.22 6.08 -17.59
C PRO A 14 20.64 7.38 -18.14
N SER A 15 20.47 8.36 -17.27
CA SER A 15 20.06 9.71 -17.67
C SER A 15 21.17 10.40 -18.46
N ASP A 16 20.84 11.54 -19.10
CA ASP A 16 21.79 12.35 -19.83
C ASP A 16 23.03 12.66 -18.98
N PRO A 17 24.25 12.26 -19.41
CA PRO A 17 25.48 12.44 -18.63
C PRO A 17 25.77 13.90 -18.27
N GLU A 18 25.43 14.86 -19.13
CA GLU A 18 25.65 16.29 -18.86
C GLU A 18 24.74 16.78 -17.73
N LYS A 19 23.46 16.33 -17.72
CA LYS A 19 22.53 16.62 -16.63
C LYS A 19 23.01 15.99 -15.32
N VAL A 20 23.46 14.74 -15.37
CA VAL A 20 23.98 14.00 -14.19
C VAL A 20 25.18 14.73 -13.60
N ASP A 21 26.18 15.09 -14.43
CA ASP A 21 27.40 15.75 -13.98
C ASP A 21 27.13 17.14 -13.38
N ARG A 22 26.23 17.89 -14.00
CA ARG A 22 25.80 19.18 -13.48
C ARG A 22 25.13 19.05 -12.13
N LEU A 23 24.10 18.19 -12.01
CA LEU A 23 23.35 18.03 -10.76
C LEU A 23 24.25 17.47 -9.64
N ALA A 24 25.11 16.49 -9.95
CA ALA A 24 26.08 15.93 -9.00
C ALA A 24 27.00 17.01 -8.44
N THR A 25 27.49 17.92 -9.31
CA THR A 25 28.38 19.02 -8.92
C THR A 25 27.64 20.07 -8.09
N GLU A 26 26.46 20.52 -8.54
CA GLU A 26 25.67 21.56 -7.85
C GLU A 26 25.21 21.12 -6.45
N VAL A 27 24.82 19.84 -6.31
CA VAL A 27 24.34 19.29 -5.02
C VAL A 27 25.46 18.73 -4.16
N GLY A 28 26.62 18.40 -4.74
CA GLY A 28 27.77 17.82 -4.04
C GLY A 28 27.60 16.35 -3.67
N ILE A 29 26.94 15.57 -4.54
CA ILE A 29 26.61 14.17 -4.37
C ILE A 29 27.29 13.27 -5.41
N ASP A 30 27.26 11.95 -5.18
CA ASP A 30 27.75 10.96 -6.14
C ASP A 30 26.88 10.97 -7.44
N LYS A 31 27.53 10.68 -8.59
CA LYS A 31 26.84 10.65 -9.90
C LYS A 31 25.71 9.64 -9.96
N VAL A 32 25.87 8.49 -9.30
CA VAL A 32 24.80 7.47 -9.22
C VAL A 32 23.58 8.04 -8.49
N LEU A 33 23.79 8.77 -7.38
CA LEU A 33 22.69 9.42 -6.65
C LEU A 33 22.04 10.57 -7.45
N ALA A 34 22.82 11.30 -8.27
CA ALA A 34 22.30 12.32 -9.16
C ALA A 34 21.43 11.71 -10.29
N ASP A 35 21.87 10.59 -10.89
CA ASP A 35 21.10 9.83 -11.87
C ASP A 35 19.77 9.33 -11.28
N LEU A 36 19.80 8.80 -10.05
CA LEU A 36 18.60 8.39 -9.33
C LEU A 36 17.61 9.55 -9.09
N LEU A 37 18.11 10.77 -8.84
CA LEU A 37 17.26 11.97 -8.71
C LEU A 37 16.61 12.35 -10.05
N ILE A 38 17.40 12.36 -11.14
CA ILE A 38 16.90 12.70 -12.47
C ILE A 38 15.83 11.70 -12.93
N LYS A 39 16.03 10.40 -12.69
CA LYS A 39 15.04 9.35 -12.93
C LYS A 39 13.72 9.53 -12.15
N ARG A 40 13.73 10.38 -11.12
CA ARG A 40 12.56 10.80 -10.33
C ARG A 40 12.03 12.19 -10.71
N GLY A 41 12.49 12.75 -11.83
CA GLY A 41 12.09 14.08 -12.28
C GLY A 41 12.73 15.25 -11.51
N VAL A 42 13.79 14.99 -10.74
CA VAL A 42 14.54 16.00 -9.96
C VAL A 42 15.79 16.38 -10.73
N GLU A 43 15.73 17.44 -11.54
CA GLU A 43 16.78 17.81 -12.50
C GLU A 43 17.56 19.06 -12.13
N THR A 44 17.11 19.83 -11.14
CA THR A 44 17.73 21.10 -10.74
C THR A 44 18.09 21.12 -9.26
N PHE A 45 19.02 22.00 -8.87
CA PHE A 45 19.39 22.21 -7.46
C PHE A 45 18.18 22.59 -6.59
N ALA A 46 17.27 23.44 -7.11
CA ALA A 46 16.07 23.85 -6.37
C ALA A 46 15.15 22.67 -6.09
N GLN A 47 14.91 21.82 -7.10
CA GLN A 47 14.12 20.59 -6.94
C GLN A 47 14.81 19.60 -6.00
N ALA A 48 16.13 19.39 -6.11
CA ALA A 48 16.89 18.54 -5.22
C ALA A 48 16.84 19.02 -3.75
N ARG A 49 16.93 20.36 -3.56
CA ARG A 49 16.75 20.96 -2.24
C ARG A 49 15.36 20.69 -1.66
N SER A 50 14.30 20.87 -2.43
CA SER A 50 12.92 20.55 -2.02
C SER A 50 12.75 19.07 -1.72
N PHE A 51 13.32 18.21 -2.55
CA PHE A 51 13.27 16.76 -2.38
C PHE A 51 13.95 16.30 -1.10
N PHE A 52 15.16 16.79 -0.80
CA PHE A 52 15.90 16.42 0.41
C PHE A 52 15.46 17.16 1.67
N ARG A 53 14.74 18.26 1.54
CA ARG A 53 14.25 19.09 2.65
C ARG A 53 12.78 19.42 2.45
N PRO A 54 11.89 18.43 2.54
CA PRO A 54 10.45 18.67 2.45
C PRO A 54 10.02 19.68 3.53
N SER A 55 9.05 20.56 3.18
CA SER A 55 8.44 21.51 4.09
C SER A 55 6.92 21.43 3.98
N LEU A 56 6.22 21.53 5.09
CA LEU A 56 4.76 21.64 5.13
C LEU A 56 4.26 22.93 4.44
N ASP A 57 5.11 23.95 4.31
CA ASP A 57 4.79 25.19 3.56
C ASP A 57 4.66 24.94 2.05
N ASN A 58 5.15 23.79 1.55
CA ASN A 58 5.04 23.41 0.14
C ASN A 58 3.77 22.63 -0.18
N LEU A 59 2.88 22.44 0.79
CA LEU A 59 1.55 21.88 0.53
C LEU A 59 0.73 22.86 -0.30
N HIS A 60 -0.03 22.34 -1.25
CA HIS A 60 -0.91 23.18 -2.07
C HIS A 60 -2.04 23.78 -1.23
N ASP A 61 -2.50 24.95 -1.66
CA ASP A 61 -3.68 25.59 -1.09
C ASP A 61 -4.90 24.62 -1.22
N PRO A 62 -5.52 24.20 -0.12
CA PRO A 62 -6.64 23.26 -0.17
C PRO A 62 -7.87 23.83 -0.90
N PHE A 63 -8.00 25.16 -0.99
CA PHE A 63 -9.10 25.83 -1.72
C PHE A 63 -8.99 25.73 -3.24
N LEU A 64 -7.87 25.20 -3.78
CA LEU A 64 -7.76 24.84 -5.20
C LEU A 64 -8.59 23.58 -5.53
N MET A 65 -8.96 22.77 -4.52
CA MET A 65 -9.84 21.63 -4.73
C MET A 65 -11.28 22.10 -4.93
N LYS A 66 -11.90 21.59 -5.98
CA LYS A 66 -13.30 21.95 -6.31
C LYS A 66 -14.23 21.67 -5.14
N ASP A 67 -15.17 22.56 -4.91
CA ASP A 67 -16.21 22.55 -3.85
C ASP A 67 -15.66 22.68 -2.40
N MET A 68 -14.34 22.90 -2.20
CA MET A 68 -13.73 22.98 -0.87
C MET A 68 -14.33 24.12 -0.01
N ASP A 69 -14.60 25.25 -0.60
CA ASP A 69 -15.21 26.39 0.09
C ASP A 69 -16.63 26.07 0.60
N VAL A 70 -17.45 25.38 -0.23
CA VAL A 70 -18.79 24.93 0.12
C VAL A 70 -18.75 23.88 1.22
N ALA A 71 -17.84 22.91 1.11
CA ALA A 71 -17.63 21.87 2.12
C ALA A 71 -17.28 22.45 3.48
N VAL A 72 -16.31 23.37 3.50
CA VAL A 72 -15.85 24.05 4.73
C VAL A 72 -16.98 24.87 5.38
N GLU A 73 -17.75 25.62 4.59
CA GLU A 73 -18.88 26.38 5.09
C GLU A 73 -20.00 25.48 5.64
N ARG A 74 -20.30 24.38 4.95
CA ARG A 74 -21.34 23.44 5.41
C ARG A 74 -20.93 22.76 6.72
N LEU A 75 -19.68 22.31 6.81
CA LEU A 75 -19.15 21.70 8.03
C LEU A 75 -19.17 22.71 9.20
N HIS A 76 -18.72 23.94 8.97
CA HIS A 76 -18.72 24.99 9.99
C HIS A 76 -20.13 25.31 10.48
N ARG A 77 -21.09 25.43 9.56
CA ARG A 77 -22.50 25.64 9.91
C ARG A 77 -23.02 24.55 10.86
N ALA A 78 -22.70 23.27 10.58
CA ALA A 78 -23.08 22.16 11.43
C ALA A 78 -22.47 22.28 12.84
N VAL A 79 -21.17 22.59 12.90
CA VAL A 79 -20.45 22.78 14.19
C VAL A 79 -21.07 23.90 15.01
N VAL A 80 -21.29 25.09 14.44
CA VAL A 80 -21.75 26.26 15.20
C VAL A 80 -23.23 26.20 15.55
N SER A 81 -24.07 25.55 14.73
CA SER A 81 -25.48 25.34 15.03
C SER A 81 -25.72 24.19 16.01
N GLY A 82 -24.71 23.41 16.33
CA GLY A 82 -24.80 22.21 17.16
C GLY A 82 -25.61 21.09 16.50
N GLU A 83 -25.55 20.99 15.18
CA GLU A 83 -26.10 19.90 14.38
C GLU A 83 -25.31 18.63 14.64
N SER A 84 -25.98 17.46 14.64
CA SER A 84 -25.28 16.17 14.74
C SER A 84 -24.60 15.82 13.42
N ILE A 85 -23.33 15.44 13.48
CA ILE A 85 -22.48 15.11 12.34
C ILE A 85 -22.13 13.62 12.38
N LEU A 86 -22.31 12.91 11.29
CA LEU A 86 -21.84 11.54 11.11
C LEU A 86 -20.64 11.53 10.19
N VAL A 87 -19.48 11.09 10.70
CA VAL A 87 -18.27 10.83 9.92
C VAL A 87 -18.35 9.40 9.41
N TYR A 88 -18.42 9.21 8.10
CA TYR A 88 -18.61 7.91 7.46
C TYR A 88 -17.36 7.55 6.67
N GLY A 89 -16.84 6.32 6.74
CA GLY A 89 -15.71 5.88 5.92
C GLY A 89 -15.78 4.42 5.60
N ASP A 90 -14.91 3.96 4.68
CA ASP A 90 -14.80 2.55 4.38
C ASP A 90 -14.08 1.76 5.49
N TYR A 91 -14.14 0.43 5.42
CA TYR A 91 -13.65 -0.50 6.46
C TYR A 91 -12.16 -0.81 6.38
N ASP A 92 -11.43 -0.34 5.38
CA ASP A 92 -10.00 -0.57 5.24
C ASP A 92 -9.14 0.44 6.03
N VAL A 93 -7.82 0.41 5.85
CA VAL A 93 -6.92 1.29 6.60
C VAL A 93 -7.09 2.74 6.19
N ASP A 94 -7.29 3.03 4.91
CA ASP A 94 -7.47 4.41 4.45
C ASP A 94 -8.78 4.99 5.02
N GLY A 95 -9.91 4.31 4.81
CA GLY A 95 -11.19 4.74 5.34
C GLY A 95 -11.20 4.89 6.86
N THR A 96 -10.67 3.93 7.61
CA THR A 96 -10.67 3.98 9.08
C THR A 96 -9.74 5.05 9.65
N THR A 97 -8.57 5.29 9.04
CA THR A 97 -7.66 6.39 9.45
C THR A 97 -8.23 7.75 9.07
N ALA A 98 -8.89 7.87 7.92
CA ALA A 98 -9.58 9.08 7.49
C ALA A 98 -10.72 9.46 8.46
N VAL A 99 -11.54 8.48 8.86
CA VAL A 99 -12.59 8.68 9.87
C VAL A 99 -11.98 9.09 11.20
N ALA A 100 -10.94 8.39 11.67
CA ALA A 100 -10.27 8.73 12.92
C ALA A 100 -9.69 10.15 12.91
N LEU A 101 -9.13 10.58 11.78
CA LEU A 101 -8.57 11.91 11.58
C LEU A 101 -9.66 12.98 11.67
N LEU A 102 -10.72 12.88 10.84
CA LEU A 102 -11.76 13.90 10.81
C LEU A 102 -12.59 13.91 12.10
N TYR A 103 -12.95 12.74 12.64
CA TYR A 103 -13.65 12.62 13.92
C TYR A 103 -12.86 13.27 15.05
N SER A 104 -11.56 12.99 15.16
CA SER A 104 -10.69 13.60 16.17
C SER A 104 -10.58 15.11 16.03
N PHE A 105 -10.60 15.62 14.79
CA PHE A 105 -10.58 17.06 14.53
C PHE A 105 -11.90 17.73 14.93
N VAL A 106 -13.04 17.24 14.43
CA VAL A 106 -14.37 17.82 14.66
C VAL A 106 -14.74 17.79 16.14
N ARG A 107 -14.33 16.73 16.84
CA ARG A 107 -14.59 16.58 18.28
C ARG A 107 -13.92 17.63 19.16
N ARG A 108 -13.02 18.43 18.63
CA ARG A 108 -12.44 19.59 19.35
C ARG A 108 -13.43 20.75 19.45
N PHE A 109 -14.44 20.78 18.60
CA PHE A 109 -15.40 21.89 18.48
C PHE A 109 -16.82 21.51 18.91
N THR A 110 -17.19 20.24 18.82
CA THR A 110 -18.53 19.76 19.20
C THR A 110 -18.46 18.32 19.70
N ASP A 111 -19.32 18.01 20.69
CA ASP A 111 -19.55 16.63 21.15
C ASP A 111 -20.61 15.91 20.30
N LYS A 112 -21.33 16.64 19.42
CA LYS A 112 -22.35 16.09 18.54
C LYS A 112 -21.75 15.54 17.23
N VAL A 113 -20.82 14.63 17.37
CA VAL A 113 -20.18 13.91 16.26
C VAL A 113 -20.07 12.45 16.61
N ASP A 114 -20.49 11.59 15.70
CA ASP A 114 -20.34 10.14 15.77
C ASP A 114 -19.71 9.65 14.45
N PHE A 115 -19.41 8.36 14.37
CA PHE A 115 -18.85 7.78 13.16
C PHE A 115 -19.50 6.43 12.80
N TYR A 116 -19.44 6.09 11.52
CA TYR A 116 -19.95 4.84 10.98
C TYR A 116 -18.97 4.20 10.01
N ILE A 117 -18.79 2.90 10.15
CA ILE A 117 -18.03 2.05 9.22
C ILE A 117 -18.95 0.92 8.78
N PRO A 118 -19.18 0.73 7.46
CA PRO A 118 -20.07 -0.31 6.95
C PRO A 118 -19.51 -1.70 7.21
N ASP A 119 -20.40 -2.67 7.37
CA ASP A 119 -20.03 -4.07 7.45
C ASP A 119 -19.64 -4.61 6.07
N ARG A 120 -18.43 -5.14 5.97
CA ARG A 120 -17.88 -5.65 4.71
C ARG A 120 -18.72 -6.74 4.04
N TYR A 121 -19.40 -7.57 4.84
CA TYR A 121 -20.12 -8.74 4.36
C TYR A 121 -21.59 -8.46 4.10
N ASP A 122 -22.22 -7.64 4.95
CA ASP A 122 -23.64 -7.32 4.89
C ASP A 122 -23.94 -6.11 4.00
N GLU A 123 -23.04 -5.11 4.00
CA GLU A 123 -23.25 -3.82 3.32
C GLU A 123 -22.36 -3.66 2.09
N GLY A 124 -21.19 -4.28 2.09
CA GLY A 124 -20.21 -4.16 1.02
C GLY A 124 -19.30 -2.94 1.17
N TYR A 125 -18.73 -2.50 0.04
CA TYR A 125 -17.81 -1.36 -0.01
C TYR A 125 -18.59 -0.04 -0.16
N GLY A 126 -18.14 0.99 0.56
CA GLY A 126 -18.58 2.36 0.39
C GLY A 126 -19.90 2.69 1.11
N VAL A 127 -20.59 3.71 0.63
CA VAL A 127 -21.83 4.21 1.27
C VAL A 127 -22.98 3.21 1.11
N SER A 128 -23.67 2.89 2.21
CA SER A 128 -24.79 1.97 2.26
C SER A 128 -26.10 2.66 2.67
N PHE A 129 -27.25 2.10 2.28
CA PHE A 129 -28.55 2.54 2.78
C PHE A 129 -28.67 2.37 4.30
N LYS A 130 -28.14 1.28 4.85
CA LYS A 130 -28.12 0.98 6.28
C LYS A 130 -27.36 2.04 7.09
N GLY A 131 -26.22 2.51 6.55
CA GLY A 131 -25.46 3.60 7.17
C GLY A 131 -26.17 4.94 7.13
N ILE A 132 -26.98 5.20 6.08
CA ILE A 132 -27.84 6.39 6.02
C ILE A 132 -29.01 6.26 7.01
N ASP A 133 -29.62 5.09 7.13
CA ASP A 133 -30.66 4.84 8.12
C ASP A 133 -30.14 5.03 9.54
N TYR A 134 -28.90 4.60 9.83
CA TYR A 134 -28.21 4.90 11.09
C TYR A 134 -28.05 6.42 11.32
N ALA A 135 -27.73 7.19 10.27
CA ALA A 135 -27.65 8.64 10.37
C ALA A 135 -29.02 9.26 10.73
N VAL A 136 -30.12 8.76 10.14
CA VAL A 136 -31.48 9.17 10.48
C VAL A 136 -31.79 8.85 11.96
N GLU A 137 -31.52 7.63 12.40
CA GLU A 137 -31.78 7.17 13.77
C GLU A 137 -30.98 7.95 14.83
N SER A 138 -29.73 8.30 14.50
CA SER A 138 -28.85 9.11 15.37
C SER A 138 -29.18 10.61 15.30
N GLY A 139 -30.08 11.05 14.44
CA GLY A 139 -30.46 12.45 14.27
C GLY A 139 -29.38 13.30 13.61
N ALA A 140 -28.53 12.70 12.78
CA ALA A 140 -27.51 13.43 12.03
C ALA A 140 -28.16 14.28 10.92
N GLY A 141 -27.77 15.55 10.81
CA GLY A 141 -28.17 16.43 9.71
C GLY A 141 -27.10 16.53 8.61
N LEU A 142 -25.87 16.11 8.93
CA LEU A 142 -24.75 16.09 8.01
C LEU A 142 -23.99 14.76 8.07
N ILE A 143 -23.79 14.13 6.91
CA ILE A 143 -22.84 13.04 6.72
C ILE A 143 -21.62 13.58 5.99
N VAL A 144 -20.40 13.28 6.49
CA VAL A 144 -19.14 13.51 5.77
C VAL A 144 -18.54 12.16 5.46
N THR A 145 -18.52 11.78 4.18
CA THR A 145 -17.91 10.52 3.75
C THR A 145 -16.43 10.71 3.47
N LEU A 146 -15.64 9.67 3.74
CA LEU A 146 -14.20 9.63 3.58
C LEU A 146 -13.81 8.33 2.89
N ASP A 147 -12.96 8.43 1.88
CA ASP A 147 -12.48 7.27 1.11
C ASP A 147 -13.62 6.49 0.43
N CYS A 148 -14.74 7.12 0.22
CA CYS A 148 -15.91 6.54 -0.47
C CYS A 148 -16.94 7.60 -0.83
N GLY A 149 -17.81 7.25 -1.76
CA GLY A 149 -19.00 8.05 -2.04
C GLY A 149 -19.07 8.65 -3.43
N ILE A 150 -17.95 8.73 -4.18
CA ILE A 150 -17.93 9.35 -5.52
C ILE A 150 -18.89 8.67 -6.53
N LYS A 151 -19.20 7.39 -6.32
CA LYS A 151 -20.13 6.61 -7.15
C LYS A 151 -21.49 6.37 -6.50
N ALA A 152 -21.75 6.96 -5.33
CA ALA A 152 -22.93 6.66 -4.51
C ALA A 152 -24.15 7.55 -4.85
N ILE A 153 -24.51 7.68 -6.14
CA ILE A 153 -25.55 8.59 -6.62
C ILE A 153 -26.89 8.31 -5.92
N ASP A 154 -27.37 7.07 -5.96
CA ASP A 154 -28.64 6.64 -5.37
C ASP A 154 -28.67 6.78 -3.85
N LYS A 155 -27.53 6.60 -3.18
CA LYS A 155 -27.41 6.78 -1.73
C LYS A 155 -27.45 8.25 -1.33
N VAL A 156 -26.83 9.13 -2.11
CA VAL A 156 -26.90 10.59 -1.90
C VAL A 156 -28.33 11.09 -2.09
N GLU A 157 -29.03 10.63 -3.13
CA GLU A 157 -30.43 10.94 -3.34
C GLU A 157 -31.32 10.45 -2.17
N TYR A 158 -31.03 9.25 -1.66
CA TYR A 158 -31.71 8.70 -0.50
C TYR A 158 -31.47 9.54 0.76
N ALA A 159 -30.23 9.93 1.06
CA ALA A 159 -29.91 10.81 2.19
C ALA A 159 -30.63 12.16 2.08
N ALA A 160 -30.61 12.77 0.89
CA ALA A 160 -31.35 14.02 0.62
C ALA A 160 -32.84 13.87 0.85
N SER A 161 -33.46 12.73 0.47
CA SER A 161 -34.88 12.44 0.73
C SER A 161 -35.21 12.35 2.22
N LYS A 162 -34.22 12.08 3.07
CA LYS A 162 -34.34 12.06 4.53
C LYS A 162 -34.01 13.41 5.19
N GLY A 163 -33.64 14.43 4.38
CA GLY A 163 -33.22 15.74 4.88
C GLY A 163 -31.81 15.79 5.43
N ILE A 164 -30.96 14.87 5.04
CA ILE A 164 -29.55 14.80 5.44
C ILE A 164 -28.68 15.31 4.30
N ASP A 165 -27.84 16.32 4.58
CA ASP A 165 -26.82 16.81 3.68
C ASP A 165 -25.60 15.87 3.68
N MET A 166 -24.93 15.75 2.52
CA MET A 166 -23.69 14.98 2.41
C MET A 166 -22.55 15.83 1.87
N ILE A 167 -21.36 15.64 2.44
CA ILE A 167 -20.06 16.07 1.89
C ILE A 167 -19.29 14.81 1.57
N ILE A 168 -18.82 14.68 0.34
CA ILE A 168 -18.03 13.53 -0.12
C ILE A 168 -16.55 13.95 -0.17
N CYS A 169 -15.67 13.17 0.48
CA CYS A 169 -14.23 13.26 0.40
C CYS A 169 -13.71 11.92 -0.12
N ASP A 170 -13.42 11.85 -1.41
CA ASP A 170 -13.02 10.63 -2.08
C ASP A 170 -11.81 10.86 -2.99
N HIS A 171 -11.16 9.80 -3.43
CA HIS A 171 -10.02 9.81 -4.33
C HIS A 171 -10.11 8.75 -5.43
N HIS A 172 -11.21 8.02 -5.48
CA HIS A 172 -11.47 7.04 -6.52
C HIS A 172 -11.86 7.71 -7.83
N LEU A 173 -11.66 7.02 -8.95
CA LEU A 173 -12.06 7.54 -10.27
C LEU A 173 -13.58 7.73 -10.32
N PRO A 174 -14.05 8.96 -10.65
CA PRO A 174 -15.47 9.22 -10.85
C PRO A 174 -16.04 8.43 -12.04
N GLU A 175 -17.36 8.29 -12.06
CA GLU A 175 -18.11 7.89 -13.25
C GLU A 175 -18.55 9.12 -14.06
N ASP A 176 -19.28 8.90 -15.17
CA ASP A 176 -19.74 9.98 -16.07
C ASP A 176 -20.61 11.04 -15.36
N SER A 177 -21.25 10.67 -14.25
CA SER A 177 -22.06 11.57 -13.44
C SER A 177 -21.63 11.54 -11.98
N LEU A 178 -21.64 12.72 -11.35
CA LEU A 178 -21.31 12.87 -9.93
C LEU A 178 -22.58 12.81 -9.06
N PRO A 179 -22.48 12.33 -7.81
CA PRO A 179 -23.57 12.39 -6.85
C PRO A 179 -23.92 13.84 -6.50
N ALA A 180 -25.23 14.13 -6.36
CA ALA A 180 -25.77 15.46 -6.05
C ALA A 180 -25.62 15.81 -4.56
N ALA A 181 -24.42 15.62 -3.99
CA ALA A 181 -24.08 16.02 -2.63
C ALA A 181 -23.90 17.55 -2.54
N VAL A 182 -23.90 18.09 -1.30
CA VAL A 182 -23.65 19.51 -1.05
C VAL A 182 -22.25 19.93 -1.56
N ALA A 183 -21.27 19.05 -1.39
CA ALA A 183 -19.91 19.22 -1.90
C ALA A 183 -19.32 17.85 -2.21
N VAL A 184 -18.51 17.78 -3.28
CA VAL A 184 -17.78 16.57 -3.69
C VAL A 184 -16.31 16.93 -3.84
N LEU A 185 -15.51 16.58 -2.82
CA LEU A 185 -14.08 16.78 -2.79
C LEU A 185 -13.40 15.54 -3.35
N ASP A 186 -12.96 15.65 -4.60
CA ASP A 186 -12.18 14.61 -5.25
C ASP A 186 -11.23 15.26 -6.27
N PRO A 187 -9.91 15.10 -6.10
CA PRO A 187 -8.94 15.71 -7.00
C PRO A 187 -8.91 15.08 -8.40
N LYS A 188 -9.51 13.88 -8.59
CA LYS A 188 -9.58 13.18 -9.88
C LYS A 188 -10.79 13.55 -10.73
N ARG A 189 -11.64 14.45 -10.23
CA ARG A 189 -12.77 14.98 -11.03
C ARG A 189 -12.22 15.77 -12.24
N GLU A 190 -12.87 15.63 -13.38
CA GLU A 190 -12.49 16.32 -14.61
C GLU A 190 -12.54 17.87 -14.46
N ASP A 191 -13.46 18.39 -13.66
CA ASP A 191 -13.63 19.81 -13.38
C ASP A 191 -12.83 20.33 -12.17
N CYS A 192 -11.98 19.48 -11.56
CA CYS A 192 -11.10 19.83 -10.45
C CYS A 192 -9.70 20.21 -10.97
N HIS A 193 -9.19 21.36 -10.53
CA HIS A 193 -7.86 21.86 -10.92
C HIS A 193 -6.86 21.79 -9.77
N TYR A 194 -7.08 20.88 -8.83
CA TYR A 194 -6.13 20.64 -7.75
C TYR A 194 -4.82 20.10 -8.32
N PRO A 195 -3.64 20.66 -7.96
CA PRO A 195 -2.38 20.34 -8.64
C PRO A 195 -1.84 18.93 -8.41
N PHE A 196 -2.44 18.17 -7.49
CA PHE A 196 -2.02 16.80 -7.13
C PHE A 196 -3.23 15.90 -6.94
N ASP A 197 -3.44 14.98 -7.85
CA ASP A 197 -4.64 14.12 -7.95
C ASP A 197 -4.51 12.76 -7.25
N ASP A 198 -3.32 12.41 -6.77
CA ASP A 198 -3.02 11.09 -6.20
C ASP A 198 -2.98 11.07 -4.65
N LEU A 199 -3.80 11.93 -4.02
CA LEU A 199 -4.02 11.87 -2.57
C LEU A 199 -4.73 10.56 -2.19
N SER A 200 -4.48 10.04 -0.96
CA SER A 200 -5.33 9.02 -0.36
C SER A 200 -6.67 9.59 0.11
N GLY A 201 -7.66 8.75 0.42
CA GLY A 201 -8.93 9.21 0.96
C GLY A 201 -8.76 9.97 2.28
N CYS A 202 -7.86 9.52 3.15
CA CYS A 202 -7.44 10.27 4.34
C CYS A 202 -6.74 11.60 3.98
N GLY A 203 -5.97 11.62 2.88
CA GLY A 203 -5.36 12.82 2.34
C GLY A 203 -6.37 13.87 1.94
N VAL A 204 -7.44 13.48 1.25
CA VAL A 204 -8.55 14.39 0.91
C VAL A 204 -9.25 14.89 2.18
N GLY A 205 -9.51 14.02 3.15
CA GLY A 205 -10.03 14.40 4.47
C GLY A 205 -9.12 15.39 5.20
N PHE A 206 -7.80 15.19 5.13
CA PHE A 206 -6.82 16.13 5.69
C PHE A 206 -6.87 17.50 5.01
N LYS A 207 -7.08 17.56 3.68
CA LYS A 207 -7.24 18.82 2.96
C LYS A 207 -8.49 19.59 3.42
N LEU A 208 -9.60 18.90 3.70
CA LEU A 208 -10.79 19.52 4.31
C LEU A 208 -10.47 20.11 5.68
N VAL A 209 -9.75 19.38 6.54
CA VAL A 209 -9.31 19.86 7.85
C VAL A 209 -8.35 21.05 7.73
N GLN A 210 -7.42 21.02 6.78
CA GLN A 210 -6.49 22.12 6.48
C GLN A 210 -7.24 23.38 6.03
N ALA A 211 -8.21 23.23 5.12
CA ALA A 211 -9.02 24.34 4.63
C ALA A 211 -9.89 24.95 5.74
N TYR A 212 -10.54 24.11 6.55
CA TYR A 212 -11.30 24.56 7.71
C TYR A 212 -10.42 25.37 8.68
N SER A 213 -9.24 24.85 8.97
CA SER A 213 -8.29 25.47 9.88
C SER A 213 -7.80 26.83 9.38
N ALA A 214 -7.46 26.93 8.09
CA ALA A 214 -7.05 28.16 7.46
C ALA A 214 -8.17 29.23 7.47
N ARG A 215 -9.42 28.82 7.23
CA ARG A 215 -10.55 29.75 7.17
C ARG A 215 -11.00 30.27 8.53
N TYR A 216 -10.94 29.41 9.56
CA TYR A 216 -11.47 29.74 10.89
C TYR A 216 -10.37 29.96 11.95
N GLY A 217 -9.12 30.17 11.52
CA GLY A 217 -8.03 30.59 12.38
C GLY A 217 -7.55 29.52 13.35
N VAL A 218 -7.70 28.25 13.01
CA VAL A 218 -7.11 27.15 13.78
C VAL A 218 -5.64 27.02 13.39
N PRO A 219 -4.69 27.10 14.36
CA PRO A 219 -3.26 27.03 14.03
C PRO A 219 -2.89 25.69 13.36
N PHE A 220 -2.09 25.75 12.28
CA PHE A 220 -1.69 24.56 11.53
C PHE A 220 -0.94 23.54 12.40
N GLU A 221 -0.19 23.99 13.38
CA GLU A 221 0.54 23.14 14.31
C GLU A 221 -0.37 22.16 15.06
N THR A 222 -1.65 22.49 15.20
CA THR A 222 -2.65 21.60 15.81
C THR A 222 -3.05 20.44 14.91
N LEU A 223 -2.72 20.50 13.62
CA LEU A 223 -2.95 19.43 12.64
C LEU A 223 -1.79 18.43 12.58
N VAL A 224 -0.58 18.86 12.97
CA VAL A 224 0.63 18.01 12.93
C VAL A 224 0.42 16.66 13.64
N PRO A 225 -0.23 16.57 14.81
CA PRO A 225 -0.51 15.28 15.45
C PRO A 225 -1.34 14.30 14.61
N LEU A 226 -2.13 14.79 13.65
CA LEU A 226 -2.96 13.94 12.79
C LEU A 226 -2.18 13.33 11.62
N LEU A 227 -0.94 13.76 11.39
CA LEU A 227 -0.11 13.28 10.29
C LEU A 227 0.36 11.82 10.50
N ASP A 228 0.36 11.31 11.72
CA ASP A 228 0.64 9.90 12.00
C ASP A 228 -0.44 8.97 11.45
N LEU A 229 -1.72 9.35 11.54
CA LEU A 229 -2.83 8.64 10.90
C LEU A 229 -2.71 8.71 9.37
N LEU A 230 -2.36 9.89 8.86
CA LEU A 230 -2.24 10.14 7.42
C LEU A 230 -1.11 9.33 6.79
N VAL A 231 0.05 9.18 7.43
CA VAL A 231 1.13 8.33 6.89
C VAL A 231 0.75 6.85 6.88
N VAL A 232 -0.07 6.40 7.84
CA VAL A 232 -0.57 5.03 7.87
C VAL A 232 -1.52 4.79 6.69
N SER A 233 -2.39 5.75 6.38
CA SER A 233 -3.23 5.75 5.18
C SER A 233 -2.38 5.69 3.90
N ILE A 234 -1.54 6.70 3.64
CA ILE A 234 -0.70 6.82 2.44
C ILE A 234 0.09 5.53 2.17
N ALA A 235 0.68 4.95 3.22
CA ALA A 235 1.46 3.73 3.10
C ALA A 235 0.61 2.48 2.83
N SER A 236 -0.59 2.40 3.39
CA SER A 236 -1.44 1.21 3.31
C SER A 236 -2.27 1.15 2.03
N ASP A 237 -2.70 2.31 1.53
CA ASP A 237 -3.44 2.43 0.27
C ASP A 237 -2.51 2.40 -0.96
N LEU A 238 -1.19 2.44 -0.74
CA LEU A 238 -0.16 2.37 -1.78
C LEU A 238 -0.26 3.49 -2.83
N VAL A 239 -0.77 4.66 -2.44
CA VAL A 239 -0.76 5.85 -3.31
C VAL A 239 0.68 6.32 -3.57
N SER A 240 0.90 7.11 -4.61
CA SER A 240 2.24 7.51 -5.01
C SER A 240 2.98 8.30 -3.91
N MET A 241 4.24 7.94 -3.67
CA MET A 241 5.12 8.59 -2.69
C MET A 241 5.88 9.77 -3.30
N VAL A 242 5.13 10.63 -4.01
CA VAL A 242 5.64 11.85 -4.65
C VAL A 242 4.81 13.06 -4.23
N GLY A 243 5.17 14.26 -4.67
CA GLY A 243 4.41 15.47 -4.42
C GLY A 243 4.01 15.66 -2.95
N GLU A 244 2.73 15.96 -2.71
CA GLU A 244 2.21 16.18 -1.35
C GLU A 244 2.25 14.91 -0.49
N ASN A 245 1.95 13.74 -1.06
CA ASN A 245 2.01 12.48 -0.30
C ASN A 245 3.40 12.25 0.30
N ARG A 246 4.47 12.55 -0.43
CA ARG A 246 5.83 12.44 0.08
C ARG A 246 6.12 13.42 1.21
N ILE A 247 5.65 14.66 1.11
CA ILE A 247 5.78 15.67 2.18
C ILE A 247 5.00 15.20 3.42
N LEU A 248 3.75 14.83 3.25
CA LEU A 248 2.86 14.37 4.33
C LEU A 248 3.40 13.10 4.99
N ALA A 249 3.88 12.13 4.19
CA ALA A 249 4.48 10.91 4.71
C ALA A 249 5.79 11.17 5.47
N HIS A 250 6.63 12.12 5.02
CA HIS A 250 7.85 12.50 5.72
C HIS A 250 7.54 13.02 7.14
N PHE A 251 6.62 13.98 7.25
CA PHE A 251 6.24 14.53 8.54
C PHE A 251 5.38 13.56 9.36
N GLY A 252 4.56 12.76 8.70
CA GLY A 252 3.76 11.72 9.34
C GLY A 252 4.62 10.62 9.96
N LEU A 253 5.68 10.14 9.26
CA LEU A 253 6.65 9.22 9.84
C LEU A 253 7.39 9.84 11.03
N LYS A 254 7.75 11.12 10.94
CA LYS A 254 8.35 11.82 12.06
C LYS A 254 7.41 11.86 13.25
N GLN A 255 6.14 12.26 13.05
CA GLN A 255 5.12 12.29 14.10
C GLN A 255 4.88 10.90 14.70
N LEU A 256 4.76 9.86 13.87
CA LEU A 256 4.59 8.47 14.29
C LEU A 256 5.75 7.96 15.16
N ASN A 257 6.97 8.39 14.88
CA ASN A 257 8.16 7.97 15.60
C ASN A 257 8.44 8.82 16.86
N GLU A 258 8.07 10.09 16.88
CA GLU A 258 8.35 11.00 18.01
C GLU A 258 7.20 11.04 19.01
N ASN A 259 5.95 11.07 18.54
CA ASN A 259 4.78 11.24 19.40
C ASN A 259 3.51 10.68 18.73
N PRO A 260 3.40 9.36 18.55
CA PRO A 260 2.23 8.71 17.93
C PRO A 260 0.96 8.91 18.77
N CYS A 261 -0.21 8.93 18.12
CA CYS A 261 -1.47 8.83 18.83
C CYS A 261 -1.54 7.52 19.63
N THR A 262 -2.34 7.51 20.66
CA THR A 262 -2.43 6.39 21.62
C THR A 262 -2.71 5.05 20.97
N GLY A 263 -3.59 5.04 19.94
CA GLY A 263 -3.91 3.82 19.19
C GLY A 263 -2.73 3.28 18.37
N LEU A 264 -1.99 4.16 17.69
CA LEU A 264 -0.80 3.75 16.95
C LEU A 264 0.35 3.35 17.87
N GLN A 265 0.49 3.98 19.04
CA GLN A 265 1.44 3.54 20.06
C GLN A 265 1.14 2.10 20.52
N ALA A 266 -0.13 1.77 20.76
CA ALA A 266 -0.54 0.40 21.08
C ALA A 266 -0.20 -0.57 19.93
N MET A 267 -0.46 -0.19 18.68
CA MET A 267 -0.12 -1.01 17.51
C MET A 267 1.38 -1.25 17.34
N ILE A 268 2.21 -0.23 17.57
CA ILE A 268 3.67 -0.35 17.55
C ILE A 268 4.13 -1.39 18.58
N ASN A 269 3.63 -1.29 19.81
CA ASN A 269 3.96 -2.23 20.89
C ASN A 269 3.54 -3.67 20.55
N LEU A 270 2.29 -3.87 20.11
CA LEU A 270 1.74 -5.19 19.76
C LEU A 270 2.38 -5.80 18.50
N SER A 271 2.96 -4.97 17.64
CA SER A 271 3.68 -5.40 16.45
C SER A 271 5.14 -5.74 16.71
N SER A 272 5.61 -5.62 17.97
CA SER A 272 7.01 -5.80 18.36
C SER A 272 7.97 -4.91 17.53
N LEU A 273 7.52 -3.70 17.23
CA LEU A 273 8.32 -2.69 16.55
C LEU A 273 9.15 -1.90 17.57
N GLU A 274 10.33 -1.45 17.15
CA GLU A 274 11.16 -0.56 17.95
C GLU A 274 10.58 0.86 17.92
N PRO A 275 10.13 1.41 19.05
CA PRO A 275 9.63 2.78 19.10
C PRO A 275 10.69 3.78 18.62
N GLY A 276 10.26 4.77 17.82
CA GLY A 276 11.17 5.75 17.23
C GLY A 276 11.88 5.29 15.93
N HIS A 277 11.66 4.05 15.48
CA HIS A 277 12.31 3.48 14.29
C HIS A 277 11.33 2.81 13.32
N VAL A 278 10.05 3.18 13.38
CA VAL A 278 9.02 2.66 12.47
C VAL A 278 9.25 3.20 11.05
N SER A 279 9.27 2.31 10.07
CA SER A 279 9.43 2.61 8.64
C SER A 279 8.11 2.47 7.87
N ILE A 280 8.09 2.91 6.60
CA ILE A 280 6.96 2.64 5.69
C ILE A 280 6.72 1.13 5.54
N ASP A 281 7.78 0.33 5.40
CA ASP A 281 7.66 -1.14 5.33
C ASP A 281 6.98 -1.71 6.58
N ASP A 282 7.28 -1.19 7.77
CA ASP A 282 6.62 -1.62 9.00
C ASP A 282 5.13 -1.26 9.03
N ILE A 283 4.76 -0.10 8.47
CA ILE A 283 3.34 0.27 8.33
C ILE A 283 2.66 -0.72 7.38
N VAL A 284 3.19 -0.90 6.17
CA VAL A 284 2.61 -1.76 5.12
C VAL A 284 2.49 -3.23 5.55
N PHE A 285 3.53 -3.77 6.21
CA PHE A 285 3.59 -5.21 6.48
C PHE A 285 3.24 -5.61 7.92
N LYS A 286 3.17 -4.65 8.86
CA LYS A 286 2.90 -4.98 10.27
C LYS A 286 1.72 -4.20 10.85
N ILE A 287 1.64 -2.88 10.69
CA ILE A 287 0.56 -2.06 11.27
C ILE A 287 -0.72 -2.17 10.42
N GLY A 288 -0.65 -1.85 9.13
CA GLY A 288 -1.78 -1.86 8.21
C GLY A 288 -2.53 -3.20 8.16
N PRO A 289 -1.85 -4.36 8.04
CA PRO A 289 -2.52 -5.66 8.06
C PRO A 289 -3.29 -5.99 9.34
N ARG A 290 -2.89 -5.43 10.49
CA ARG A 290 -3.62 -5.58 11.75
C ARG A 290 -4.88 -4.73 11.74
N ILE A 291 -4.77 -3.46 11.37
CA ILE A 291 -5.94 -2.56 11.25
C ILE A 291 -6.95 -3.15 10.26
N ASN A 292 -6.49 -3.60 9.08
CA ASN A 292 -7.33 -4.28 8.09
C ASN A 292 -7.98 -5.57 8.59
N ALA A 293 -7.37 -6.26 9.56
CA ALA A 293 -7.94 -7.48 10.10
C ALA A 293 -9.24 -7.21 10.87
N ALA A 294 -9.40 -6.07 11.52
CA ALA A 294 -10.65 -5.67 12.16
C ALA A 294 -11.80 -5.68 11.15
N GLY A 295 -11.67 -5.02 10.00
CA GLY A 295 -12.70 -5.00 8.94
C GLY A 295 -12.88 -6.32 8.18
N ARG A 296 -12.02 -7.34 8.39
CA ARG A 296 -12.12 -8.66 7.73
C ARG A 296 -12.69 -9.74 8.65
N MET A 297 -12.45 -9.66 9.92
CA MET A 297 -12.79 -10.71 10.88
C MET A 297 -13.85 -10.25 11.89
N GLU A 298 -13.98 -8.93 12.10
CA GLU A 298 -14.93 -8.31 13.00
C GLU A 298 -15.58 -7.09 12.34
N THR A 299 -15.54 -5.92 12.98
CA THR A 299 -16.07 -4.68 12.42
C THR A 299 -14.98 -3.63 12.29
N GLY A 300 -14.98 -2.87 11.19
CA GLY A 300 -14.07 -1.73 10.99
C GLY A 300 -14.19 -0.66 12.08
N ARG A 301 -15.31 -0.63 12.81
CA ARG A 301 -15.55 0.26 13.95
C ARG A 301 -14.45 0.13 15.02
N LEU A 302 -13.99 -1.09 15.34
CA LEU A 302 -12.91 -1.32 16.31
C LEU A 302 -11.60 -0.64 15.92
N ALA A 303 -11.30 -0.54 14.63
CA ALA A 303 -10.10 0.17 14.17
C ALA A 303 -10.21 1.67 14.49
N VAL A 304 -11.36 2.31 14.24
CA VAL A 304 -11.56 3.73 14.58
C VAL A 304 -11.55 3.94 16.09
N GLU A 305 -12.19 3.08 16.87
CA GLU A 305 -12.16 3.14 18.35
C GLU A 305 -10.74 3.05 18.89
N LEU A 306 -9.91 2.15 18.34
CA LEU A 306 -8.48 2.07 18.66
C LEU A 306 -7.76 3.38 18.35
N LEU A 307 -7.89 3.89 17.13
CA LEU A 307 -7.14 5.05 16.64
C LEU A 307 -7.56 6.36 17.33
N THR A 308 -8.80 6.43 17.83
CA THR A 308 -9.32 7.60 18.56
C THR A 308 -9.28 7.47 20.09
N SER A 309 -8.77 6.35 20.60
CA SER A 309 -8.63 6.09 22.04
C SER A 309 -7.71 7.13 22.71
N ARG A 310 -8.10 7.59 23.89
CA ARG A 310 -7.34 8.57 24.68
C ARG A 310 -6.51 7.92 25.80
N SER A 311 -6.74 6.66 26.06
CA SER A 311 -6.07 5.86 27.10
C SER A 311 -5.25 4.75 26.47
N LEU A 312 -3.96 4.68 26.81
CA LEU A 312 -3.11 3.58 26.34
C LEU A 312 -3.60 2.21 26.83
N SER A 313 -4.15 2.13 28.04
CA SER A 313 -4.72 0.89 28.58
C SER A 313 -5.91 0.39 27.74
N GLU A 314 -6.82 1.32 27.36
CA GLU A 314 -7.96 1.02 26.50
C GLU A 314 -7.50 0.65 25.09
N ALA A 315 -6.58 1.45 24.51
CA ALA A 315 -6.00 1.16 23.20
C ALA A 315 -5.30 -0.21 23.15
N MET A 316 -4.59 -0.59 24.21
CA MET A 316 -3.97 -1.91 24.29
C MET A 316 -5.02 -3.03 24.32
N GLN A 317 -6.12 -2.89 25.06
CA GLN A 317 -7.19 -3.90 25.11
C GLN A 317 -7.87 -4.08 23.74
N ILE A 318 -8.18 -2.96 23.05
CA ILE A 318 -8.75 -3.02 21.70
C ILE A 318 -7.72 -3.60 20.72
N GLY A 319 -6.48 -3.14 20.81
CA GLY A 319 -5.38 -3.59 19.96
C GLY A 319 -5.07 -5.08 20.11
N GLU A 320 -5.18 -5.65 21.31
CA GLU A 320 -5.03 -7.10 21.55
C GLU A 320 -6.09 -7.89 20.77
N LYS A 321 -7.36 -7.48 20.82
CA LYS A 321 -8.43 -8.12 20.01
C LYS A 321 -8.12 -8.08 18.52
N ILE A 322 -7.74 -6.90 18.01
CA ILE A 322 -7.36 -6.73 16.60
C ILE A 322 -6.15 -7.63 16.24
N ASN A 323 -5.17 -7.76 17.16
CA ASN A 323 -4.01 -8.60 16.93
C ASN A 323 -4.38 -10.11 16.96
N GLU A 324 -5.32 -10.52 17.78
CA GLU A 324 -5.90 -11.87 17.79
C GLU A 324 -6.59 -12.17 16.45
N SER A 325 -7.48 -11.28 16.00
CA SER A 325 -8.15 -11.39 14.69
C SER A 325 -7.15 -11.44 13.51
N ASN A 326 -6.06 -10.67 13.59
CA ASN A 326 -5.00 -10.74 12.57
C ASN A 326 -4.22 -12.09 12.61
N ASN A 327 -4.01 -12.67 13.79
CA ASN A 327 -3.36 -13.97 13.91
C ASN A 327 -4.27 -15.08 13.38
N GLU A 328 -5.56 -15.05 13.70
CA GLU A 328 -6.57 -15.95 13.13
C GLU A 328 -6.61 -15.84 11.60
N ARG A 329 -6.72 -14.63 11.06
CA ARG A 329 -6.64 -14.39 9.61
C ARG A 329 -5.39 -15.01 8.99
N LYS A 330 -4.19 -14.84 9.63
CA LYS A 330 -2.94 -15.42 9.13
C LYS A 330 -2.94 -16.95 9.12
N ASN A 331 -3.60 -17.57 10.08
CA ASN A 331 -3.70 -19.03 10.13
C ASN A 331 -4.62 -19.53 9.01
N ILE A 332 -5.82 -18.94 8.89
CA ILE A 332 -6.77 -19.24 7.80
C ILE A 332 -6.11 -19.00 6.42
N ASP A 333 -5.44 -17.88 6.24
CA ASP A 333 -4.71 -17.55 5.00
C ASP A 333 -3.65 -18.61 4.67
N ARG A 334 -2.88 -19.08 5.66
CA ARG A 334 -1.87 -20.13 5.46
C ARG A 334 -2.49 -21.47 5.09
N GLU A 335 -3.55 -21.87 5.77
CA GLU A 335 -4.27 -23.12 5.51
C GLU A 335 -4.87 -23.11 4.09
N ILE A 336 -5.64 -22.09 3.75
CA ILE A 336 -6.25 -21.94 2.41
C ILE A 336 -5.18 -21.83 1.31
N THR A 337 -4.08 -21.11 1.56
CA THR A 337 -2.98 -21.02 0.58
C THR A 337 -2.36 -22.39 0.33
N GLN A 338 -2.14 -23.20 1.38
CA GLN A 338 -1.59 -24.55 1.21
C GLN A 338 -2.56 -25.46 0.45
N GLU A 339 -3.85 -25.44 0.80
CA GLU A 339 -4.88 -26.20 0.06
C GLU A 339 -4.94 -25.78 -1.41
N ALA A 340 -4.90 -24.48 -1.71
CA ALA A 340 -4.93 -23.98 -3.08
C ALA A 340 -3.67 -24.41 -3.88
N LEU A 341 -2.48 -24.37 -3.27
CA LEU A 341 -1.25 -24.89 -3.86
C LEU A 341 -1.34 -26.39 -4.16
N ASP A 342 -1.88 -27.17 -3.23
CA ASP A 342 -2.07 -28.62 -3.39
C ASP A 342 -3.09 -28.91 -4.52
N MET A 343 -4.18 -28.14 -4.63
CA MET A 343 -5.14 -28.23 -5.71
C MET A 343 -4.50 -27.98 -7.08
N VAL A 344 -3.65 -26.96 -7.18
CA VAL A 344 -2.93 -26.65 -8.43
C VAL A 344 -1.95 -27.77 -8.79
N GLN A 345 -1.20 -28.31 -7.80
CA GLN A 345 -0.22 -29.38 -8.02
C GLN A 345 -0.87 -30.72 -8.43
N THR A 346 -2.03 -31.01 -7.88
CA THR A 346 -2.79 -32.24 -8.17
C THR A 346 -3.70 -32.14 -9.39
N GLY A 347 -3.81 -30.95 -10.00
CA GLY A 347 -4.69 -30.71 -11.15
C GLY A 347 -6.18 -30.59 -10.77
N ASN A 348 -6.51 -30.41 -9.49
CA ASN A 348 -7.88 -30.24 -8.98
C ASN A 348 -8.34 -28.76 -9.00
N CYS A 349 -7.94 -28.00 -10.01
CA CYS A 349 -8.34 -26.62 -10.21
C CYS A 349 -9.31 -26.50 -11.41
N LEU A 350 -10.10 -25.43 -11.44
CA LEU A 350 -11.01 -25.17 -12.57
C LEU A 350 -10.23 -24.86 -13.86
N CYS A 351 -9.10 -24.17 -13.70
CA CYS A 351 -8.17 -23.87 -14.78
C CYS A 351 -6.74 -23.75 -14.26
N ASN A 352 -5.77 -24.26 -15.02
CA ASN A 352 -4.32 -24.07 -14.82
C ASN A 352 -3.59 -23.92 -16.17
N GLY A 353 -4.22 -23.24 -17.11
CA GLY A 353 -3.66 -22.87 -18.40
C GLY A 353 -2.89 -21.55 -18.31
N SER A 354 -3.30 -20.56 -19.10
CA SER A 354 -2.81 -19.18 -19.05
C SER A 354 -3.37 -18.44 -17.82
N ALA A 355 -4.61 -18.76 -17.44
CA ALA A 355 -5.19 -18.37 -16.15
C ALA A 355 -4.98 -19.45 -15.09
N MET A 356 -5.01 -19.05 -13.83
CA MET A 356 -5.15 -19.95 -12.69
C MET A 356 -6.47 -19.66 -11.96
N ILE A 357 -7.36 -20.64 -11.92
CA ILE A 357 -8.68 -20.47 -11.29
C ILE A 357 -8.92 -21.63 -10.33
N VAL A 358 -9.03 -21.32 -9.05
CA VAL A 358 -9.30 -22.27 -7.98
C VAL A 358 -10.61 -21.94 -7.27
N TYR A 359 -11.35 -22.96 -6.87
CA TYR A 359 -12.63 -22.84 -6.18
C TYR A 359 -12.76 -23.87 -5.05
N ASN A 360 -13.12 -23.37 -3.88
CA ASN A 360 -13.57 -24.24 -2.78
C ASN A 360 -14.67 -23.50 -2.02
N PRO A 361 -15.89 -24.09 -1.90
CA PRO A 361 -17.04 -23.45 -1.25
C PRO A 361 -16.85 -23.15 0.24
N GLU A 362 -15.91 -23.83 0.91
CA GLU A 362 -15.66 -23.71 2.34
C GLU A 362 -14.64 -22.62 2.72
N TRP A 363 -13.98 -22.00 1.73
CA TRP A 363 -12.96 -21.00 2.03
C TRP A 363 -13.58 -19.69 2.55
N ASN A 364 -12.85 -19.03 3.43
CA ASN A 364 -13.27 -17.73 3.98
C ASN A 364 -13.11 -16.62 2.93
N LYS A 365 -14.20 -15.94 2.58
CA LYS A 365 -14.25 -14.83 1.61
C LYS A 365 -13.29 -13.69 1.97
N GLY A 366 -13.04 -13.44 3.26
CA GLY A 366 -12.18 -12.34 3.73
C GLY A 366 -10.69 -12.50 3.36
N VAL A 367 -10.25 -13.72 3.02
CA VAL A 367 -8.82 -14.01 2.75
C VAL A 367 -8.53 -14.45 1.32
N VAL A 368 -9.54 -14.78 0.49
CA VAL A 368 -9.32 -15.27 -0.89
C VAL A 368 -8.50 -14.31 -1.74
N GLY A 369 -8.59 -13.01 -1.51
CA GLY A 369 -7.76 -12.02 -2.22
C GLY A 369 -6.28 -12.07 -1.81
N ILE A 370 -5.96 -12.45 -0.57
CA ILE A 370 -4.59 -12.65 -0.11
C ILE A 370 -4.04 -13.95 -0.72
N VAL A 371 -4.84 -15.00 -0.73
CA VAL A 371 -4.50 -16.28 -1.36
C VAL A 371 -4.22 -16.09 -2.86
N ALA A 372 -5.05 -15.30 -3.56
CA ALA A 372 -4.83 -14.99 -4.97
C ALA A 372 -3.46 -14.31 -5.19
N SER A 373 -3.09 -13.34 -4.36
CA SER A 373 -1.76 -12.70 -4.44
C SER A 373 -0.63 -13.72 -4.22
N ARG A 374 -0.75 -14.62 -3.24
CA ARG A 374 0.26 -15.65 -2.98
C ARG A 374 0.40 -16.67 -4.12
N LEU A 375 -0.71 -17.02 -4.77
CA LEU A 375 -0.67 -17.88 -5.96
C LEU A 375 0.00 -17.16 -7.16
N VAL A 376 -0.24 -15.85 -7.32
CA VAL A 376 0.48 -15.05 -8.31
C VAL A 376 1.97 -15.02 -8.00
N GLU A 377 2.38 -14.80 -6.76
CA GLU A 377 3.79 -14.85 -6.35
C GLU A 377 4.42 -16.22 -6.64
N ALA A 378 3.67 -17.31 -6.39
CA ALA A 378 4.17 -18.68 -6.59
C ALA A 378 4.26 -19.09 -8.05
N TYR A 379 3.27 -18.74 -8.86
CA TYR A 379 3.13 -19.25 -10.25
C TYR A 379 3.25 -18.17 -11.32
N TYR A 380 3.24 -16.91 -10.94
CA TYR A 380 3.31 -15.73 -11.81
C TYR A 380 2.34 -15.82 -13.01
N LYS A 381 1.07 -16.04 -12.69
CA LYS A 381 -0.04 -16.11 -13.64
C LYS A 381 -1.21 -15.28 -13.14
N PRO A 382 -2.02 -14.66 -14.03
CA PRO A 382 -3.31 -14.09 -13.64
C PRO A 382 -4.15 -15.13 -12.90
N THR A 383 -4.58 -14.81 -11.68
CA THR A 383 -5.17 -15.79 -10.76
C THR A 383 -6.50 -15.32 -10.22
N VAL A 384 -7.49 -16.23 -10.18
CA VAL A 384 -8.80 -16.01 -9.57
C VAL A 384 -9.02 -17.07 -8.48
N VAL A 385 -9.32 -16.63 -7.27
CA VAL A 385 -9.64 -17.50 -6.13
C VAL A 385 -11.09 -17.27 -5.74
N LEU A 386 -11.87 -18.34 -5.74
CA LEU A 386 -13.33 -18.33 -5.61
C LEU A 386 -13.77 -19.14 -4.38
N THR A 387 -14.85 -18.69 -3.75
CA THR A 387 -15.53 -19.37 -2.64
C THR A 387 -17.02 -19.14 -2.69
N LYS A 388 -17.80 -19.83 -1.84
CA LYS A 388 -19.25 -19.62 -1.73
C LYS A 388 -19.59 -18.62 -0.63
N SER A 389 -20.46 -17.65 -0.94
CA SER A 389 -20.93 -16.65 0.02
C SER A 389 -22.34 -16.22 -0.34
N ASN A 390 -23.26 -16.20 0.63
CA ASN A 390 -24.65 -15.73 0.47
C ASN A 390 -25.39 -16.39 -0.72
N GLY A 391 -25.13 -17.68 -0.99
CA GLY A 391 -25.78 -18.41 -2.08
C GLY A 391 -25.15 -18.22 -3.47
N PHE A 392 -24.17 -17.34 -3.60
CA PHE A 392 -23.41 -17.10 -4.83
C PHE A 392 -21.94 -17.56 -4.67
N VAL A 393 -21.26 -17.68 -5.78
CA VAL A 393 -19.81 -17.79 -5.81
C VAL A 393 -19.22 -16.39 -5.85
N SER A 394 -18.37 -16.07 -4.90
CA SER A 394 -17.66 -14.79 -4.84
C SER A 394 -16.16 -15.03 -4.86
N GLY A 395 -15.40 -14.12 -5.42
CA GLY A 395 -13.96 -14.28 -5.48
C GLY A 395 -13.17 -13.00 -5.64
N SER A 396 -11.88 -13.19 -5.64
CA SER A 396 -10.92 -12.12 -5.87
C SER A 396 -9.91 -12.57 -6.91
N ALA A 397 -9.60 -11.66 -7.82
CA ALA A 397 -8.64 -11.85 -8.89
C ALA A 397 -7.40 -10.97 -8.69
N ARG A 398 -6.24 -11.49 -9.07
CA ARG A 398 -4.96 -10.76 -9.05
C ARG A 398 -4.21 -11.01 -10.36
N SER A 399 -3.57 -9.95 -10.88
CA SER A 399 -2.82 -10.00 -12.13
C SER A 399 -1.32 -10.06 -11.91
N ILE A 400 -0.62 -10.34 -13.01
CA ILE A 400 0.83 -10.11 -13.16
C ILE A 400 1.07 -8.73 -13.75
N SER A 401 2.32 -8.26 -13.69
CA SER A 401 2.69 -6.96 -14.27
C SER A 401 2.42 -6.92 -15.78
N GLY A 402 1.81 -5.84 -16.25
CA GLY A 402 1.53 -5.59 -17.66
C GLY A 402 0.26 -6.22 -18.22
N PHE A 403 -0.44 -7.07 -17.47
CA PHE A 403 -1.67 -7.73 -17.96
C PHE A 403 -2.94 -7.09 -17.37
N ASP A 404 -3.87 -6.66 -18.23
CA ASP A 404 -5.18 -6.13 -17.85
C ASP A 404 -6.15 -7.26 -17.48
N LEU A 405 -6.23 -7.56 -16.19
CA LEU A 405 -7.15 -8.55 -15.64
C LEU A 405 -8.60 -8.07 -15.60
N TYR A 406 -8.80 -6.74 -15.43
CA TYR A 406 -10.16 -6.17 -15.42
C TYR A 406 -10.86 -6.40 -16.75
N GLY A 407 -10.19 -6.11 -17.87
CA GLY A 407 -10.71 -6.39 -19.21
C GLY A 407 -11.01 -7.88 -19.46
N ALA A 408 -10.24 -8.78 -18.82
CA ALA A 408 -10.54 -10.22 -18.90
C ALA A 408 -11.84 -10.58 -18.15
N ILE A 409 -12.06 -10.02 -16.97
CA ILE A 409 -13.31 -10.24 -16.19
C ILE A 409 -14.49 -9.59 -16.88
N GLU A 410 -14.35 -8.38 -17.41
CA GLU A 410 -15.38 -7.64 -18.14
C GLU A 410 -15.85 -8.42 -19.39
N SER A 411 -14.95 -9.14 -20.07
CA SER A 411 -15.31 -10.01 -21.20
C SER A 411 -16.27 -11.15 -20.83
N CYS A 412 -16.42 -11.43 -19.54
CA CYS A 412 -17.33 -12.43 -18.97
C CYS A 412 -18.53 -11.79 -18.26
N ALA A 413 -18.80 -10.48 -18.44
CA ALA A 413 -19.83 -9.74 -17.71
C ALA A 413 -21.22 -10.40 -17.75
N ASP A 414 -21.59 -11.05 -18.85
CA ASP A 414 -22.86 -11.78 -19.01
C ASP A 414 -23.01 -13.02 -18.10
N LEU A 415 -21.90 -13.52 -17.53
CA LEU A 415 -21.89 -14.64 -16.58
C LEU A 415 -21.88 -14.17 -15.11
N LEU A 416 -21.63 -12.87 -14.88
CA LEU A 416 -21.43 -12.30 -13.56
C LEU A 416 -22.69 -11.59 -13.05
N GLU A 417 -22.93 -11.71 -11.75
CA GLU A 417 -23.95 -10.91 -11.06
C GLU A 417 -23.41 -9.52 -10.70
N ASN A 418 -22.12 -9.45 -10.36
CA ASN A 418 -21.41 -8.21 -10.04
C ASN A 418 -19.90 -8.41 -10.21
N PHE A 419 -19.21 -7.36 -10.64
CA PHE A 419 -17.74 -7.30 -10.64
C PHE A 419 -17.27 -5.84 -10.53
N GLY A 420 -16.03 -5.67 -10.06
CA GLY A 420 -15.41 -4.35 -9.96
C GLY A 420 -13.95 -4.45 -9.56
N GLY A 421 -13.20 -3.42 -9.83
CA GLY A 421 -11.78 -3.37 -9.52
C GLY A 421 -10.98 -2.55 -10.52
N HIS A 422 -9.71 -2.89 -10.63
CA HIS A 422 -8.73 -2.22 -11.48
C HIS A 422 -7.91 -3.25 -12.27
N VAL A 423 -7.02 -2.80 -13.13
CA VAL A 423 -6.16 -3.62 -14.02
C VAL A 423 -5.48 -4.79 -13.29
N TYR A 424 -5.03 -4.60 -12.05
CA TYR A 424 -4.25 -5.61 -11.32
C TYR A 424 -5.03 -6.37 -10.23
N ALA A 425 -6.21 -5.92 -9.85
CA ALA A 425 -6.99 -6.54 -8.79
C ALA A 425 -8.48 -6.28 -8.98
N ALA A 426 -9.29 -7.34 -8.92
CA ALA A 426 -10.72 -7.23 -9.04
C ALA A 426 -11.45 -8.20 -8.11
N GLY A 427 -12.69 -7.84 -7.76
CA GLY A 427 -13.66 -8.72 -7.12
C GLY A 427 -14.76 -9.11 -8.08
N LEU A 428 -15.35 -10.28 -7.90
CA LEU A 428 -16.44 -10.74 -8.74
C LEU A 428 -17.39 -11.65 -7.98
N THR A 429 -18.64 -11.73 -8.49
CA THR A 429 -19.67 -12.61 -7.98
C THR A 429 -20.43 -13.24 -9.16
N LEU A 430 -20.69 -14.53 -9.11
CA LEU A 430 -21.37 -15.27 -10.16
C LEU A 430 -22.20 -16.44 -9.58
N ARG A 431 -23.06 -17.02 -10.42
CA ARG A 431 -23.76 -18.25 -10.06
C ARG A 431 -22.87 -19.47 -10.21
N GLU A 432 -23.03 -20.46 -9.33
CA GLU A 432 -22.20 -21.66 -9.33
C GLU A 432 -22.28 -22.43 -10.67
N GLU A 433 -23.44 -22.42 -11.32
CA GLU A 433 -23.67 -23.02 -12.64
C GLU A 433 -22.83 -22.40 -13.77
N ASN A 434 -22.40 -21.13 -13.60
CA ASN A 434 -21.60 -20.41 -14.58
C ASN A 434 -20.08 -20.66 -14.43
N LEU A 435 -19.64 -21.30 -13.34
CA LEU A 435 -18.21 -21.52 -13.06
C LEU A 435 -17.42 -22.18 -14.20
N PRO A 436 -17.88 -23.28 -14.81
CA PRO A 436 -17.12 -23.94 -15.87
C PRO A 436 -16.93 -23.05 -17.10
N GLU A 437 -17.98 -22.33 -17.50
CA GLU A 437 -17.94 -21.44 -18.67
C GLU A 437 -17.12 -20.18 -18.37
N PHE A 438 -17.22 -19.62 -17.18
CA PHE A 438 -16.36 -18.52 -16.73
C PHE A 438 -14.88 -18.91 -16.79
N ALA A 439 -14.52 -20.07 -16.23
CA ALA A 439 -13.14 -20.53 -16.23
C ALA A 439 -12.59 -20.74 -17.65
N ARG A 440 -13.40 -21.32 -18.54
CA ARG A 440 -13.04 -21.53 -19.94
C ARG A 440 -12.80 -20.21 -20.68
N ARG A 441 -13.74 -19.25 -20.57
CA ARG A 441 -13.62 -17.95 -21.26
C ARG A 441 -12.46 -17.11 -20.73
N MET A 442 -12.26 -17.12 -19.41
CA MET A 442 -11.11 -16.43 -18.80
C MET A 442 -9.79 -16.96 -19.35
N ASP A 443 -9.62 -18.29 -19.43
CA ASP A 443 -8.38 -18.88 -19.95
C ASP A 443 -8.18 -18.57 -21.44
N GLU A 444 -9.23 -18.64 -22.24
CA GLU A 444 -9.20 -18.29 -23.66
C GLU A 444 -8.82 -16.81 -23.88
N TYR A 445 -9.45 -15.89 -23.14
CA TYR A 445 -9.15 -14.46 -23.24
C TYR A 445 -7.71 -14.17 -22.84
N ILE A 446 -7.27 -14.71 -21.69
CA ILE A 446 -5.92 -14.51 -21.19
C ILE A 446 -4.91 -15.12 -22.16
N SER A 447 -5.13 -16.34 -22.63
CA SER A 447 -4.26 -17.02 -23.61
C SER A 447 -4.10 -16.23 -24.91
N ALA A 448 -5.15 -15.55 -25.35
CA ALA A 448 -5.12 -14.74 -26.57
C ALA A 448 -4.43 -13.38 -26.42
N LYS A 449 -4.32 -12.86 -25.19
CA LYS A 449 -3.83 -11.50 -24.89
C LYS A 449 -2.49 -11.46 -24.16
N ILE A 450 -2.12 -12.55 -23.48
CA ILE A 450 -0.89 -12.60 -22.70
C ILE A 450 0.32 -12.77 -23.62
N GLU A 451 1.28 -11.89 -23.51
CA GLU A 451 2.54 -11.97 -24.24
C GLU A 451 3.55 -12.79 -23.42
N THR A 452 4.44 -13.51 -24.11
CA THR A 452 5.44 -14.38 -23.46
C THR A 452 6.34 -13.58 -22.51
N GLU A 453 6.64 -12.34 -22.88
CA GLU A 453 7.44 -11.40 -22.09
C GLU A 453 6.78 -11.05 -20.75
N MET A 454 5.44 -11.02 -20.70
CA MET A 454 4.68 -10.75 -19.46
C MET A 454 4.73 -11.92 -18.47
N MET A 455 5.09 -13.13 -18.92
CA MET A 455 5.11 -14.33 -18.07
C MET A 455 6.39 -14.51 -17.28
N THR A 456 7.36 -13.62 -17.43
CA THR A 456 8.62 -13.63 -16.68
C THR A 456 8.65 -12.43 -15.72
N PRO A 457 8.86 -12.64 -14.41
CA PRO A 457 9.02 -11.53 -13.47
C PRO A 457 10.19 -10.64 -13.90
N VAL A 458 10.00 -9.33 -13.80
CA VAL A 458 11.04 -8.34 -14.14
C VAL A 458 11.51 -7.64 -12.88
N ILE A 459 12.83 -7.60 -12.69
CA ILE A 459 13.48 -6.74 -11.69
C ILE A 459 14.11 -5.57 -12.44
N GLU A 460 13.52 -4.38 -12.27
CA GLU A 460 14.13 -3.16 -12.76
C GLU A 460 15.32 -2.80 -11.87
N VAL A 461 16.47 -2.62 -12.51
CA VAL A 461 17.73 -2.23 -11.86
C VAL A 461 18.01 -0.77 -12.19
N ASP A 462 18.10 0.07 -11.18
CA ASP A 462 18.33 1.51 -11.38
C ASP A 462 19.75 1.83 -11.86
N SER A 463 20.77 1.13 -11.32
CA SER A 463 22.16 1.37 -11.70
C SER A 463 23.05 0.18 -11.34
N LYS A 464 24.16 0.00 -12.08
CA LYS A 464 25.28 -0.81 -11.61
C LYS A 464 26.05 -0.06 -10.54
N LEU A 465 26.49 -0.75 -9.50
CA LEU A 465 27.21 -0.15 -8.37
C LEU A 465 28.37 -1.04 -7.92
N ASN A 466 29.55 -0.45 -7.78
CA ASN A 466 30.68 -1.12 -7.14
C ASN A 466 30.59 -0.94 -5.63
N PHE A 467 30.97 -1.95 -4.85
CA PHE A 467 30.90 -1.90 -3.38
C PHE A 467 31.72 -0.76 -2.78
N ALA A 468 32.84 -0.36 -3.41
CA ALA A 468 33.61 0.81 -3.00
C ALA A 468 32.80 2.12 -2.95
N CYS A 469 31.76 2.23 -3.76
CA CYS A 469 30.89 3.41 -3.77
C CYS A 469 29.95 3.44 -2.55
N ILE A 470 29.71 2.29 -1.89
CA ILE A 470 28.79 2.18 -0.74
C ILE A 470 29.47 2.69 0.55
N THR A 471 29.78 3.98 0.55
CA THR A 471 30.38 4.64 1.72
C THR A 471 29.30 5.11 2.72
N PRO A 472 29.69 5.40 3.97
CA PRO A 472 28.76 6.02 4.93
C PRO A 472 28.16 7.35 4.43
N LYS A 473 28.91 8.13 3.61
CA LYS A 473 28.40 9.35 2.98
C LYS A 473 27.35 9.03 1.94
N PHE A 474 27.59 8.06 1.06
CA PHE A 474 26.65 7.61 0.04
C PHE A 474 25.35 7.14 0.70
N PHE A 475 25.44 6.27 1.68
CA PHE A 475 24.27 5.75 2.39
C PHE A 475 23.47 6.84 3.12
N ARG A 476 24.16 7.77 3.79
CA ARG A 476 23.49 8.90 4.46
C ARG A 476 22.68 9.77 3.49
N ILE A 477 23.15 9.96 2.25
CA ILE A 477 22.41 10.69 1.23
C ILE A 477 21.27 9.83 0.68
N LEU A 478 21.52 8.54 0.42
CA LEU A 478 20.49 7.61 -0.04
C LEU A 478 19.32 7.52 0.96
N LYS A 479 19.58 7.54 2.26
CA LYS A 479 18.52 7.62 3.29
C LYS A 479 17.62 8.84 3.13
N GLN A 480 18.09 9.96 2.60
CA GLN A 480 17.27 11.16 2.40
C GLN A 480 16.30 11.01 1.21
N PHE A 481 16.40 9.96 0.40
CA PHE A 481 15.38 9.62 -0.60
C PHE A 481 14.07 9.11 0.03
N GLN A 482 14.14 8.61 1.27
CA GLN A 482 12.95 8.20 2.02
C GLN A 482 11.97 9.36 2.25
N PRO A 483 10.66 9.06 2.44
CA PRO A 483 10.05 7.74 2.46
C PRO A 483 9.95 7.11 1.06
N PHE A 484 10.15 5.78 0.97
CA PHE A 484 9.97 5.02 -0.26
C PHE A 484 8.53 4.50 -0.39
N GLY A 485 8.08 4.32 -1.64
CA GLY A 485 6.76 3.81 -2.00
C GLY A 485 6.55 3.88 -3.51
N PRO A 486 5.32 3.68 -4.03
CA PRO A 486 5.02 3.85 -5.45
C PRO A 486 5.50 5.23 -5.95
N GLY A 487 6.04 5.31 -7.16
CA GLY A 487 6.62 6.54 -7.71
C GLY A 487 7.97 6.98 -7.13
N ASN A 488 8.34 6.51 -5.93
CA ASN A 488 9.65 6.71 -5.29
C ASN A 488 10.15 5.39 -4.71
N HIS A 489 10.41 4.41 -5.56
CA HIS A 489 10.85 3.08 -5.12
C HIS A 489 12.23 3.10 -4.47
N ASN A 490 12.44 2.18 -3.51
CA ASN A 490 13.77 1.94 -2.97
C ASN A 490 14.70 1.47 -4.11
N PRO A 491 15.81 2.17 -4.39
CA PRO A 491 16.68 1.86 -5.51
C PRO A 491 17.20 0.43 -5.50
N VAL A 492 17.24 -0.17 -6.68
CA VAL A 492 17.80 -1.49 -6.92
C VAL A 492 19.12 -1.35 -7.66
N PHE A 493 20.17 -1.91 -7.09
CA PHE A 493 21.52 -1.90 -7.66
C PHE A 493 21.91 -3.29 -8.14
N LEU A 494 22.76 -3.34 -9.15
CA LEU A 494 23.41 -4.55 -9.65
C LEU A 494 24.91 -4.48 -9.34
N THR A 495 25.43 -5.53 -8.68
CA THR A 495 26.87 -5.77 -8.59
C THR A 495 27.18 -7.15 -9.14
N GLU A 496 28.12 -7.20 -10.07
CA GLU A 496 28.55 -8.41 -10.75
C GLU A 496 29.85 -8.94 -10.09
N ASN A 497 30.08 -10.25 -10.20
CA ASN A 497 31.28 -10.93 -9.68
C ASN A 497 31.52 -10.69 -8.19
N VAL A 498 30.53 -11.02 -7.37
CA VAL A 498 30.66 -10.98 -5.93
C VAL A 498 30.92 -12.37 -5.37
N TYR A 499 31.55 -12.41 -4.20
CA TYR A 499 31.92 -13.62 -3.46
C TYR A 499 31.46 -13.48 -2.00
N ASP A 500 31.15 -14.60 -1.34
CA ASP A 500 31.06 -14.60 0.12
C ASP A 500 32.46 -14.62 0.74
N ALA A 501 32.68 -13.84 1.78
CA ALA A 501 33.96 -13.80 2.50
C ALA A 501 34.24 -15.05 3.38
N GLY A 502 33.45 -16.12 3.19
CA GLY A 502 33.56 -17.36 3.96
C GLY A 502 32.78 -17.37 5.28
N THR A 503 31.92 -16.40 5.49
CA THR A 503 31.08 -16.25 6.71
C THR A 503 29.63 -16.60 6.48
N GLY A 504 29.27 -16.94 5.25
CA GLY A 504 27.91 -17.26 4.82
C GLY A 504 27.27 -18.37 5.63
N ARG A 505 25.98 -18.20 5.93
CA ARG A 505 25.19 -19.21 6.63
C ARG A 505 23.72 -19.16 6.29
N LYS A 506 23.07 -20.33 6.33
CA LYS A 506 21.62 -20.45 6.27
C LYS A 506 21.00 -19.96 7.60
N VAL A 507 19.92 -19.18 7.53
CA VAL A 507 19.24 -18.58 8.69
C VAL A 507 17.72 -18.70 8.54
N GLY A 508 17.00 -18.42 9.64
CA GLY A 508 15.54 -18.52 9.68
C GLY A 508 15.04 -19.94 9.98
N ALA A 509 13.73 -20.08 10.19
CA ALA A 509 13.11 -21.36 10.42
C ALA A 509 13.28 -22.27 9.18
N GLY A 510 13.82 -23.45 9.34
CA GLY A 510 14.10 -24.37 8.23
C GLY A 510 15.32 -23.98 7.36
N GLY A 511 16.06 -22.93 7.70
CA GLY A 511 17.28 -22.53 6.97
C GLY A 511 17.02 -22.06 5.54
N VAL A 512 15.87 -21.44 5.27
CA VAL A 512 15.43 -21.02 3.92
C VAL A 512 16.02 -19.68 3.47
N HIS A 513 16.65 -18.92 4.38
CA HIS A 513 17.28 -17.64 4.09
C HIS A 513 18.79 -17.75 4.19
N MET A 514 19.52 -16.78 3.66
CA MET A 514 21.00 -16.71 3.80
C MET A 514 21.41 -15.36 4.36
N LYS A 515 22.40 -15.38 5.25
CA LYS A 515 23.15 -14.21 5.66
C LYS A 515 24.58 -14.36 5.17
N LEU A 516 25.09 -13.38 4.43
CA LEU A 516 26.39 -13.41 3.76
C LEU A 516 27.14 -12.10 4.08
N ASP A 517 28.47 -12.15 4.06
CA ASP A 517 29.31 -10.96 4.02
C ASP A 517 30.02 -10.94 2.66
N LEU A 518 29.61 -10.02 1.81
CA LEU A 518 29.98 -9.99 0.40
C LEU A 518 31.22 -9.13 0.15
N ILE A 519 32.06 -9.59 -0.77
CA ILE A 519 33.25 -8.90 -1.29
C ILE A 519 33.22 -8.90 -2.82
N GLN A 520 33.94 -7.96 -3.44
CA GLN A 520 34.28 -8.00 -4.86
C GLN A 520 35.76 -8.39 -5.04
N GLU A 521 36.08 -9.03 -6.15
CA GLU A 521 37.43 -9.52 -6.45
C GLU A 521 38.50 -8.43 -6.39
N ASP A 522 38.22 -7.24 -6.94
CA ASP A 522 39.08 -6.07 -6.95
C ASP A 522 39.20 -5.37 -5.58
N GLN A 523 38.33 -5.75 -4.61
CA GLN A 523 38.25 -5.14 -3.28
C GLN A 523 37.97 -6.16 -2.16
N PRO A 524 38.85 -7.14 -1.93
CA PRO A 524 38.62 -8.24 -1.00
C PRO A 524 38.52 -7.81 0.47
N TYR A 525 38.99 -6.60 0.81
CA TYR A 525 38.95 -6.07 2.18
C TYR A 525 37.68 -5.23 2.46
N HIS A 526 36.87 -4.93 1.45
CA HIS A 526 35.63 -4.18 1.61
C HIS A 526 34.47 -5.15 1.71
N GLN A 527 34.14 -5.56 2.94
CA GLN A 527 33.06 -6.49 3.23
C GLN A 527 31.75 -5.75 3.52
N ILE A 528 30.66 -6.20 2.93
CA ILE A 528 29.32 -5.65 3.20
C ILE A 528 28.39 -6.78 3.61
N SER A 529 27.79 -6.65 4.81
CA SER A 529 26.80 -7.61 5.29
C SER A 529 25.55 -7.61 4.40
N SER A 530 25.03 -8.80 4.10
CA SER A 530 23.84 -8.97 3.28
C SER A 530 22.88 -10.01 3.83
N ILE A 531 21.61 -9.91 3.40
CA ILE A 531 20.54 -10.86 3.69
C ILE A 531 19.81 -11.22 2.39
N ALA A 532 19.64 -12.52 2.15
CA ALA A 532 18.89 -13.07 1.03
C ALA A 532 17.74 -13.92 1.57
N PHE A 533 16.50 -13.50 1.32
CA PHE A 533 15.32 -14.20 1.80
C PHE A 533 14.87 -15.25 0.78
N ASN A 534 14.59 -16.48 1.24
CA ASN A 534 14.11 -17.62 0.44
C ASN A 534 15.04 -18.02 -0.73
N MET A 535 16.36 -17.84 -0.57
CA MET A 535 17.37 -18.13 -1.61
C MET A 535 18.40 -19.16 -1.13
N ALA A 536 18.10 -19.94 -0.10
CA ALA A 536 19.06 -20.90 0.45
C ALA A 536 19.43 -22.06 -0.49
N GLU A 537 18.76 -22.19 -1.62
CA GLU A 537 19.09 -23.13 -2.70
C GLU A 537 20.45 -22.82 -3.33
N HIS A 538 20.84 -21.54 -3.43
CA HIS A 538 22.13 -21.11 -3.96
C HIS A 538 23.30 -21.26 -2.97
N TYR A 539 23.02 -21.68 -1.74
CA TYR A 539 24.03 -21.68 -0.68
C TYR A 539 25.22 -22.59 -0.97
N ASP A 540 25.02 -23.73 -1.59
CA ASP A 540 26.08 -24.69 -1.85
C ASP A 540 27.06 -24.14 -2.90
N HIS A 541 26.58 -23.52 -3.98
CA HIS A 541 27.38 -22.80 -4.96
C HIS A 541 28.22 -21.68 -4.32
N ILE A 542 27.59 -20.85 -3.47
CA ILE A 542 28.25 -19.74 -2.78
C ILE A 542 29.33 -20.25 -1.81
N LYS A 543 29.02 -21.33 -1.07
CA LYS A 543 29.94 -21.92 -0.08
C LYS A 543 31.21 -22.51 -0.73
N GLU A 544 31.11 -22.96 -1.96
CA GLU A 544 32.28 -23.47 -2.73
C GLU A 544 33.21 -22.33 -3.16
N GLY A 545 32.84 -21.07 -2.96
CA GLY A 545 33.61 -19.90 -3.31
C GLY A 545 33.42 -19.45 -4.75
N ASN A 546 32.36 -19.90 -5.41
CA ASN A 546 32.06 -19.54 -6.79
C ASN A 546 31.48 -18.10 -6.87
N PRO A 547 31.78 -17.36 -7.95
CA PRO A 547 31.26 -16.02 -8.17
C PRO A 547 29.77 -16.03 -8.52
N PHE A 548 29.09 -14.94 -8.16
CA PHE A 548 27.69 -14.70 -8.50
C PHE A 548 27.41 -13.23 -8.69
N ASP A 549 26.29 -12.94 -9.33
CA ASP A 549 25.78 -11.58 -9.50
C ASP A 549 24.58 -11.35 -8.59
N ILE A 550 24.38 -10.13 -8.11
CA ILE A 550 23.27 -9.79 -7.22
C ILE A 550 22.54 -8.52 -7.65
N CYS A 551 21.20 -8.58 -7.58
CA CYS A 551 20.35 -7.40 -7.52
C CYS A 551 19.93 -7.16 -6.07
N TYR A 552 20.10 -5.93 -5.57
CA TYR A 552 19.88 -5.62 -4.16
C TYR A 552 19.46 -4.18 -3.93
N SER A 553 18.86 -3.93 -2.77
CA SER A 553 18.68 -2.59 -2.20
C SER A 553 19.59 -2.42 -0.98
N ILE A 554 20.04 -1.19 -0.75
CA ILE A 554 20.86 -0.84 0.41
C ILE A 554 19.92 -0.38 1.53
N VAL A 555 19.98 -1.05 2.68
CA VAL A 555 19.10 -0.79 3.82
C VAL A 555 19.88 -0.56 5.11
N GLU A 556 19.25 0.06 6.08
CA GLU A 556 19.76 0.14 7.43
C GLU A 556 19.30 -1.10 8.21
N ASN A 557 20.23 -1.82 8.77
CA ASN A 557 19.94 -2.86 9.74
C ASN A 557 20.12 -2.31 11.15
N TYR A 558 19.02 -2.17 11.88
CA TYR A 558 19.02 -1.75 13.27
C TYR A 558 18.85 -2.98 14.18
N TYR A 559 19.86 -3.26 14.98
CA TYR A 559 19.83 -4.41 15.86
C TYR A 559 20.50 -4.11 17.20
N ARG A 560 19.79 -4.26 18.31
CA ARG A 560 20.27 -4.05 19.69
C ARG A 560 20.94 -2.69 19.89
N GLY A 561 20.35 -1.63 19.36
CA GLY A 561 20.87 -0.27 19.51
C GLY A 561 21.99 0.09 18.51
N ASN A 562 22.44 -0.83 17.66
CA ASN A 562 23.46 -0.56 16.65
C ASN A 562 22.85 -0.49 15.25
N SER A 563 23.27 0.52 14.50
CA SER A 563 22.91 0.69 13.09
C SER A 563 24.08 0.28 12.20
N SER A 564 23.80 -0.47 11.14
CA SER A 564 24.78 -0.90 10.13
C SER A 564 24.17 -0.90 8.72
N ILE A 565 25.01 -0.68 7.71
CA ILE A 565 24.61 -0.82 6.30
C ILE A 565 24.50 -2.32 5.99
N GLN A 566 23.40 -2.71 5.36
CA GLN A 566 23.16 -4.08 4.90
C GLN A 566 22.60 -4.08 3.48
N LEU A 567 22.98 -5.06 2.68
CA LEU A 567 22.37 -5.32 1.37
C LEU A 567 21.20 -6.29 1.56
N ARG A 568 20.03 -5.89 1.08
CA ARG A 568 18.87 -6.77 0.97
C ARG A 568 18.82 -7.30 -0.45
N ILE A 569 19.30 -8.53 -0.64
CA ILE A 569 19.35 -9.19 -1.94
C ILE A 569 17.91 -9.46 -2.39
N LYS A 570 17.59 -9.05 -3.61
CA LYS A 570 16.30 -9.26 -4.27
C LYS A 570 16.33 -10.48 -5.18
N ASP A 571 17.47 -10.70 -5.83
CA ASP A 571 17.70 -11.84 -6.70
C ASP A 571 19.19 -12.09 -6.87
N LEU A 572 19.55 -13.32 -7.25
CA LEU A 572 20.94 -13.78 -7.36
C LEU A 572 21.05 -14.67 -8.60
N ARG A 573 22.17 -14.53 -9.34
CA ARG A 573 22.51 -15.39 -10.47
C ARG A 573 23.88 -16.02 -10.26
N GLU A 574 23.91 -17.33 -10.27
CA GLU A 574 25.14 -18.10 -10.25
C GLU A 574 25.94 -17.85 -11.55
N ARG A 575 27.24 -17.73 -11.43
CA ARG A 575 28.15 -17.74 -12.58
C ARG A 575 28.89 -19.05 -12.60
N GLU A 576 28.97 -19.69 -13.75
CA GLU A 576 29.88 -20.79 -13.95
C GLU A 576 31.29 -20.22 -13.99
N ASP A 577 32.22 -20.83 -13.22
CA ASP A 577 33.64 -20.52 -13.33
C ASP A 577 34.12 -20.70 -14.77
N ILE A 578 34.46 -19.60 -15.43
CA ILE A 578 35.22 -19.65 -16.67
C ILE A 578 36.71 -19.87 -16.28
N CYS A 579 36.97 -20.76 -15.34
CA CYS A 579 38.29 -21.29 -15.06
C CYS A 579 38.55 -22.50 -15.98
N GLY A 580 38.88 -22.19 -17.20
CA GLY A 580 39.27 -23.17 -18.22
C GLY A 580 40.09 -22.52 -19.31
N ILE A 581 41.28 -21.95 -18.96
CA ILE A 581 42.49 -21.99 -19.78
C ILE A 581 43.70 -21.70 -18.88
#